data_71fd9eaa355b7a705084ee578433d090
#
_entry.id   71fd9eaa355b7a705084ee578433d090
#
_cell.length_a   1.000
_cell.length_b   1.000
_cell.length_c   1.000
_cell.angle_alpha   90.00
_cell.angle_beta   90.00
_cell.angle_gamma   90.00
#
_symmetry.space_group_name_H-M   'P 1'
#
loop_
_entity.id
_entity.type
_entity.pdbx_description
1 polymer ?
#
loop_
_entity_poly.entity_id
_entity_poly.type
_entity_poly.pdbx_seq_one_letter_code
_entity_poly.pdbx_strand_id
1 'polypeptide(L)'
;MRKRKAFWGVTLACVLLLTSCGAQTSSAAPASQAPESTAQSESQHGNIFQNSDANVSEGRITVLTNVTEDDRLEELKKYAQEFDAKYPGTQTVEFESIDDYENQAKIRLSGSDYGDVLLIPNTVEVADLGEYFVPLGTYEDLSKQYYCVDDRAYDGLVYGIPVSVQFTGIFYNKTVLEEAGITQIPRTIDEFMDALKMIKEKTDAIPLYTAYADQWTLNQWEANTLTVAGDVNYPYVMQAHDRQNFLKGSPNYNLYRIMYEASAVGLIEDDPATATFDEAKRLMANGEVATYVCSSWAIGQFQEAAMDAGMSEDVIGYMPFPTPTADMKQLVRLGRDYVNGVSVHSKHQDIALAWVKFFAETDYATRLSSSVSPLVGSELPAIATDWYDLGVEFAACTPAQGENQGLLDKIDKESEVGLLEADFKQRIIDAAIGNRDETYDDIMNELNSSWVAAMDTLGVQ
;
A
#
# COMPACT_ATOMS: atom_id res chain seq x y z
N MET A 1 25.17 49.78 -18.38
CA MET A 1 24.43 50.31 -19.54
C MET A 1 23.05 49.66 -19.55
N ARG A 2 22.01 50.33 -19.01
CA ARG A 2 20.96 51.10 -19.68
C ARG A 2 20.38 50.36 -20.89
N LYS A 3 19.13 49.94 -20.90
CA LYS A 3 17.91 50.76 -21.05
C LYS A 3 16.62 50.01 -20.64
N ARG A 4 15.78 50.73 -19.90
CA ARG A 4 14.34 50.57 -19.68
C ARG A 4 13.52 50.97 -20.93
N LYS A 5 12.33 50.40 -21.06
CA LYS A 5 11.07 51.03 -21.55
C LYS A 5 9.94 50.04 -21.26
N ALA A 6 8.96 50.15 -20.52
CA ALA A 6 7.89 51.06 -20.09
C ALA A 6 6.79 51.30 -21.13
N PHE A 7 5.53 51.02 -20.66
CA PHE A 7 4.21 51.61 -21.02
C PHE A 7 3.49 51.05 -22.27
N TRP A 8 2.26 50.58 -22.15
CA TRP A 8 1.01 51.38 -22.11
C TRP A 8 -0.20 50.47 -21.77
N GLY A 9 -1.05 50.92 -20.85
CA GLY A 9 -2.36 50.43 -20.55
C GLY A 9 -3.44 51.16 -21.40
N VAL A 10 -4.57 50.49 -21.54
CA VAL A 10 -5.84 51.13 -21.92
C VAL A 10 -6.96 50.56 -21.04
N THR A 11 -7.47 51.44 -20.21
CA THR A 11 -8.74 51.32 -19.48
C THR A 11 -9.87 51.78 -20.38
N LEU A 12 -10.99 51.08 -20.44
CA LEU A 12 -12.26 51.70 -20.88
C LEU A 12 -13.41 51.18 -20.05
N ALA A 13 -13.97 52.07 -19.28
CA ALA A 13 -15.26 51.96 -18.57
C ALA A 13 -16.34 52.65 -19.42
N CYS A 14 -17.56 52.20 -19.30
CA CYS A 14 -18.83 52.92 -19.51
C CYS A 14 -19.97 51.92 -19.60
N VAL A 15 -21.16 52.04 -19.09
CA VAL A 15 -21.93 52.96 -18.26
C VAL A 15 -23.30 52.29 -18.09
N LEU A 16 -23.87 52.42 -16.92
CA LEU A 16 -25.24 52.09 -16.52
C LEU A 16 -26.32 52.76 -17.35
N LEU A 17 -27.43 52.10 -17.55
CA LEU A 17 -28.74 52.74 -17.60
C LEU A 17 -29.86 51.88 -17.00
N LEU A 18 -30.51 52.44 -15.99
CA LEU A 18 -31.76 52.08 -15.33
C LEU A 18 -32.97 52.63 -16.10
N THR A 19 -34.06 51.86 -16.13
CA THR A 19 -35.46 52.35 -16.02
C THR A 19 -36.36 51.13 -15.96
N SER A 20 -37.15 50.89 -15.01
CA SER A 20 -38.28 51.45 -14.29
C SER A 20 -39.64 50.83 -14.70
N CYS A 21 -40.28 50.26 -13.67
CA CYS A 21 -41.72 50.12 -13.35
C CYS A 21 -42.72 49.42 -14.27
N GLY A 22 -43.48 48.53 -13.61
CA GLY A 22 -44.88 48.21 -14.02
C GLY A 22 -45.46 46.92 -13.42
N ALA A 23 -46.10 47.05 -12.28
CA ALA A 23 -47.26 46.39 -11.66
C ALA A 23 -47.79 45.00 -12.10
N GLN A 24 -47.86 44.14 -11.08
CA GLN A 24 -48.89 43.17 -10.67
C GLN A 24 -49.73 42.42 -11.71
N THR A 25 -49.67 41.09 -11.65
CA THR A 25 -50.84 40.23 -11.37
C THR A 25 -50.37 38.83 -10.92
N SER A 26 -51.01 38.30 -9.88
CA SER A 26 -50.87 37.01 -9.28
C SER A 26 -51.29 35.85 -10.20
N SER A 27 -50.43 34.83 -10.32
CA SER A 27 -50.87 33.48 -10.73
C SER A 27 -49.91 32.48 -10.12
N ALA A 28 -50.49 31.53 -9.38
CA ALA A 28 -49.79 30.44 -8.71
C ALA A 28 -49.01 29.56 -9.69
N ALA A 29 -47.71 29.37 -9.42
CA ALA A 29 -46.91 28.38 -10.12
C ALA A 29 -47.02 27.04 -9.39
N PRO A 30 -47.03 25.91 -10.08
CA PRO A 30 -47.05 24.58 -9.45
C PRO A 30 -45.70 24.26 -8.85
N ALA A 31 -45.71 23.54 -7.73
CA ALA A 31 -44.54 23.04 -7.03
C ALA A 31 -43.66 22.22 -7.98
N SER A 32 -42.41 22.62 -8.13
CA SER A 32 -41.37 21.86 -8.76
C SER A 32 -41.05 20.66 -7.88
N GLN A 33 -41.37 19.45 -8.33
CA GLN A 33 -40.85 18.22 -7.76
C GLN A 33 -39.37 18.19 -8.00
N ALA A 34 -38.60 18.02 -6.91
CA ALA A 34 -37.19 17.66 -6.95
C ALA A 34 -37.04 16.30 -7.65
N PRO A 35 -35.98 16.06 -8.40
CA PRO A 35 -35.80 14.74 -9.00
C PRO A 35 -35.46 13.70 -7.93
N GLU A 36 -36.35 12.72 -7.74
CA GLU A 36 -36.02 11.43 -7.16
C GLU A 36 -35.07 10.70 -8.14
N SER A 37 -33.77 10.82 -7.96
CA SER A 37 -32.81 10.15 -8.86
C SER A 37 -31.50 9.75 -8.18
N THR A 38 -31.53 9.27 -6.94
CA THR A 38 -30.32 8.67 -6.35
C THR A 38 -30.52 7.23 -5.88
N ALA A 39 -31.72 6.79 -5.61
CA ALA A 39 -31.93 5.44 -5.08
C ALA A 39 -32.01 4.32 -6.15
N GLN A 40 -32.10 4.65 -7.45
CA GLN A 40 -32.15 3.65 -8.53
C GLN A 40 -30.80 3.34 -9.18
N SER A 41 -29.76 4.13 -8.96
CA SER A 41 -28.42 3.85 -9.49
C SER A 41 -27.63 2.87 -8.60
N GLU A 42 -27.85 2.92 -7.29
CA GLU A 42 -27.10 2.06 -6.33
C GLU A 42 -27.42 0.56 -6.50
N SER A 43 -28.64 0.19 -6.86
CA SER A 43 -29.02 -1.22 -7.01
C SER A 43 -28.58 -1.86 -8.34
N GLN A 44 -28.17 -1.08 -9.34
CA GLN A 44 -27.71 -1.62 -10.63
C GLN A 44 -26.20 -1.91 -10.63
N HIS A 45 -25.39 -1.17 -9.90
CA HIS A 45 -23.92 -1.38 -9.85
C HIS A 45 -23.52 -2.60 -9.02
N GLY A 46 -24.25 -2.94 -7.95
CA GLY A 46 -23.94 -4.08 -7.08
C GLY A 46 -23.99 -5.46 -7.74
N ASN A 47 -24.67 -5.59 -8.87
CA ASN A 47 -24.87 -6.88 -9.53
C ASN A 47 -23.98 -7.14 -10.77
N ILE A 48 -23.29 -6.12 -11.27
CA ILE A 48 -22.55 -6.25 -12.55
C ILE A 48 -21.34 -7.15 -12.37
N PHE A 49 -20.51 -6.89 -11.39
CA PHE A 49 -19.29 -7.67 -11.14
C PHE A 49 -19.60 -9.08 -10.59
N GLN A 50 -20.56 -9.22 -9.68
CA GLN A 50 -20.93 -10.51 -9.12
C GLN A 50 -21.46 -11.49 -10.17
N ASN A 51 -22.13 -10.99 -11.20
CA ASN A 51 -22.71 -11.78 -12.29
C ASN A 51 -21.90 -11.72 -13.60
N SER A 52 -20.68 -11.18 -13.57
CA SER A 52 -19.85 -10.99 -14.77
C SER A 52 -19.49 -12.29 -15.49
N ASP A 53 -19.52 -13.41 -14.77
CA ASP A 53 -19.27 -14.75 -15.29
C ASP A 53 -20.49 -15.41 -15.97
N ALA A 54 -21.68 -14.82 -15.87
CA ALA A 54 -22.91 -15.42 -16.41
C ALA A 54 -23.05 -15.27 -17.93
N ASN A 55 -22.51 -14.20 -18.53
CA ASN A 55 -22.66 -13.89 -19.96
C ASN A 55 -21.39 -13.22 -20.47
N VAL A 56 -20.35 -14.00 -20.76
CA VAL A 56 -19.08 -13.51 -21.32
C VAL A 56 -19.15 -13.60 -22.85
N SER A 57 -18.97 -12.47 -23.53
CA SER A 57 -19.03 -12.39 -24.99
C SER A 57 -17.74 -12.94 -25.65
N GLU A 58 -17.77 -13.09 -26.98
CA GLU A 58 -16.56 -13.39 -27.76
C GLU A 58 -15.76 -12.10 -27.97
N GLY A 59 -14.44 -12.16 -27.77
CA GLY A 59 -13.54 -11.03 -27.99
C GLY A 59 -12.17 -11.24 -27.39
N ARG A 60 -11.36 -10.20 -27.45
CA ARG A 60 -10.01 -10.17 -26.91
C ARG A 60 -9.88 -8.99 -25.97
N ILE A 61 -9.19 -9.18 -24.86
CA ILE A 61 -8.83 -8.10 -23.93
C ILE A 61 -7.31 -7.99 -23.79
N THR A 62 -6.85 -6.78 -23.55
CA THR A 62 -5.46 -6.49 -23.19
C THR A 62 -5.37 -6.19 -21.70
N VAL A 63 -4.48 -6.91 -21.00
CA VAL A 63 -4.18 -6.73 -19.58
C VAL A 63 -2.80 -6.13 -19.44
N LEU A 64 -2.70 -4.91 -18.91
CA LEU A 64 -1.43 -4.28 -18.61
C LEU A 64 -0.91 -4.80 -17.27
N THR A 65 0.36 -5.21 -17.24
CA THR A 65 1.01 -5.79 -16.07
C THR A 65 2.40 -5.19 -15.83
N ASN A 66 2.81 -5.17 -14.56
CA ASN A 66 4.17 -4.81 -14.13
C ASN A 66 5.14 -6.01 -14.14
N VAL A 67 4.67 -7.18 -14.52
CA VAL A 67 5.51 -8.38 -14.65
C VAL A 67 6.28 -8.29 -15.96
N THR A 68 7.61 -8.23 -15.87
CA THR A 68 8.52 -8.08 -17.02
C THR A 68 9.42 -9.30 -17.23
N GLU A 69 9.57 -10.15 -16.22
CA GLU A 69 10.35 -11.38 -16.28
C GLU A 69 9.63 -12.42 -17.13
N ASP A 70 10.35 -13.00 -18.10
CA ASP A 70 9.80 -13.92 -19.10
C ASP A 70 9.15 -15.16 -18.46
N ASP A 71 9.75 -15.75 -17.44
CA ASP A 71 9.25 -16.94 -16.75
C ASP A 71 7.96 -16.65 -15.98
N ARG A 72 7.87 -15.52 -15.31
CA ARG A 72 6.67 -15.08 -14.61
C ARG A 72 5.54 -14.70 -15.58
N LEU A 73 5.89 -14.11 -16.71
CA LEU A 73 4.93 -13.79 -17.76
C LEU A 73 4.35 -15.07 -18.40
N GLU A 74 5.16 -16.11 -18.57
CA GLU A 74 4.67 -17.43 -19.02
C GLU A 74 3.70 -18.05 -18.00
N GLU A 75 3.93 -17.87 -16.70
CA GLU A 75 2.97 -18.29 -15.68
C GLU A 75 1.64 -17.52 -15.78
N LEU A 76 1.68 -16.18 -15.99
CA LEU A 76 0.45 -15.41 -16.23
C LEU A 76 -0.34 -15.89 -17.44
N LYS A 77 0.35 -16.28 -18.51
CA LYS A 77 -0.28 -16.84 -19.71
C LYS A 77 -1.00 -18.17 -19.47
N LYS A 78 -0.60 -18.95 -18.45
CA LYS A 78 -1.34 -20.15 -18.07
C LYS A 78 -2.72 -19.81 -17.50
N TYR A 79 -2.82 -18.76 -16.66
CA TYR A 79 -4.13 -18.29 -16.18
C TYR A 79 -5.00 -17.78 -17.33
N ALA A 80 -4.43 -17.14 -18.35
CA ALA A 80 -5.19 -16.78 -19.55
C ALA A 80 -5.75 -18.01 -20.27
N GLN A 81 -4.96 -19.09 -20.38
CA GLN A 81 -5.42 -20.36 -20.96
C GLN A 81 -6.52 -21.02 -20.13
N GLU A 82 -6.44 -20.96 -18.81
CA GLU A 82 -7.47 -21.46 -17.90
C GLU A 82 -8.77 -20.65 -18.03
N PHE A 83 -8.66 -19.33 -18.18
CA PHE A 83 -9.79 -18.46 -18.46
C PHE A 83 -10.47 -18.80 -19.80
N ASP A 84 -9.70 -18.98 -20.87
CA ASP A 84 -10.22 -19.39 -22.18
C ASP A 84 -10.89 -20.78 -22.12
N ALA A 85 -10.36 -21.70 -21.31
CA ALA A 85 -10.97 -23.01 -21.10
C ALA A 85 -12.30 -22.93 -20.33
N LYS A 86 -12.38 -22.00 -19.36
CA LYS A 86 -13.62 -21.74 -18.57
C LYS A 86 -14.70 -21.05 -19.41
N TYR A 87 -14.29 -20.16 -20.34
CA TYR A 87 -15.20 -19.38 -21.18
C TYR A 87 -14.87 -19.58 -22.67
N PRO A 88 -15.24 -20.75 -23.26
CA PRO A 88 -14.91 -21.07 -24.63
C PRO A 88 -15.48 -20.04 -25.60
N GLY A 89 -14.64 -19.48 -26.46
CA GLY A 89 -15.00 -18.46 -27.45
C GLY A 89 -14.57 -17.05 -27.08
N THR A 90 -14.11 -16.80 -25.84
CA THR A 90 -13.61 -15.48 -25.42
C THR A 90 -12.32 -15.07 -26.10
N GLN A 91 -11.61 -16.01 -26.70
CA GLN A 91 -10.35 -15.82 -27.45
C GLN A 91 -9.40 -14.76 -26.87
N THR A 92 -8.84 -15.06 -25.76
CA THR A 92 -7.49 -14.69 -25.34
C THR A 92 -7.36 -13.36 -24.61
N VAL A 93 -6.92 -13.50 -23.41
CA VAL A 93 -6.29 -12.43 -22.62
C VAL A 93 -4.86 -12.25 -23.14
N GLU A 94 -4.53 -11.06 -23.64
CA GLU A 94 -3.18 -10.66 -24.01
C GLU A 94 -2.57 -9.81 -22.92
N PHE A 95 -1.35 -10.16 -22.49
CA PHE A 95 -0.61 -9.35 -21.52
C PHE A 95 0.30 -8.36 -22.24
N GLU A 96 0.29 -7.14 -21.77
CA GLU A 96 1.27 -6.12 -22.12
C GLU A 96 2.09 -5.76 -20.89
N SER A 97 3.37 -6.13 -20.89
CA SER A 97 4.32 -5.82 -19.82
C SER A 97 4.82 -4.38 -19.94
N ILE A 98 4.91 -3.69 -18.82
CA ILE A 98 5.34 -2.29 -18.75
C ILE A 98 6.42 -2.14 -17.69
N ASP A 99 7.61 -1.71 -18.11
CA ASP A 99 8.65 -1.25 -17.20
C ASP A 99 8.26 0.09 -16.59
N ASP A 100 8.79 0.41 -15.40
CA ASP A 100 8.46 1.66 -14.68
C ASP A 100 6.94 1.88 -14.63
N TYR A 101 6.23 0.86 -14.18
CA TYR A 101 4.79 0.73 -14.32
C TYR A 101 4.01 1.96 -13.84
N GLU A 102 4.33 2.49 -12.66
CA GLU A 102 3.61 3.62 -12.06
C GLU A 102 3.62 4.85 -12.97
N ASN A 103 4.79 5.20 -13.51
CA ASN A 103 4.93 6.38 -14.37
C ASN A 103 4.33 6.12 -15.76
N GLN A 104 4.59 4.96 -16.36
CA GLN A 104 4.13 4.65 -17.71
C GLN A 104 2.61 4.45 -17.76
N ALA A 105 2.01 3.76 -16.81
CA ALA A 105 0.57 3.59 -16.73
C ALA A 105 -0.14 4.92 -16.51
N LYS A 106 0.39 5.80 -15.63
CA LYS A 106 -0.14 7.16 -15.42
C LYS A 106 -0.11 8.00 -16.71
N ILE A 107 0.96 7.90 -17.50
CA ILE A 107 1.04 8.59 -18.80
C ILE A 107 -0.06 8.07 -19.74
N ARG A 108 -0.28 6.75 -19.82
CA ARG A 108 -1.31 6.15 -20.67
C ARG A 108 -2.72 6.57 -20.27
N LEU A 109 -3.01 6.73 -18.97
CA LEU A 109 -4.30 7.22 -18.46
C LEU A 109 -4.66 8.62 -18.97
N SER A 110 -3.68 9.41 -19.42
CA SER A 110 -3.96 10.71 -20.07
C SER A 110 -4.61 10.59 -21.46
N GLY A 111 -4.66 9.38 -22.04
CA GLY A 111 -5.32 9.02 -23.29
C GLY A 111 -6.49 8.06 -23.07
N SER A 112 -6.93 7.38 -24.13
CA SER A 112 -8.00 6.39 -24.08
C SER A 112 -7.52 4.97 -24.41
N ASP A 113 -6.23 4.79 -24.66
CA ASP A 113 -5.61 3.51 -25.02
C ASP A 113 -4.66 3.05 -23.92
N TYR A 114 -5.27 2.51 -22.85
CA TYR A 114 -4.56 1.96 -21.69
C TYR A 114 -4.98 0.53 -21.35
N GLY A 115 -5.37 -0.24 -22.38
CA GLY A 115 -5.82 -1.62 -22.24
C GLY A 115 -7.26 -1.74 -21.75
N ASP A 116 -7.71 -2.97 -21.55
CA ASP A 116 -9.05 -3.30 -21.04
C ASP A 116 -9.03 -3.51 -19.52
N VAL A 117 -7.94 -4.13 -19.01
CA VAL A 117 -7.66 -4.30 -17.58
C VAL A 117 -6.25 -3.81 -17.30
N LEU A 118 -6.08 -3.14 -16.17
CA LEU A 118 -4.76 -2.72 -15.73
C LEU A 118 -4.67 -2.69 -14.20
N LEU A 119 -3.46 -2.82 -13.69
CA LEU A 119 -3.14 -2.56 -12.30
C LEU A 119 -3.30 -1.05 -12.06
N ILE A 120 -4.23 -0.65 -11.22
CA ILE A 120 -4.49 0.77 -10.93
C ILE A 120 -3.23 1.39 -10.31
N PRO A 121 -2.60 2.39 -10.95
CA PRO A 121 -1.43 3.04 -10.38
C PRO A 121 -1.72 3.66 -9.02
N ASN A 122 -0.76 3.54 -8.09
CA ASN A 122 -0.89 4.08 -6.73
C ASN A 122 -1.04 5.61 -6.72
N THR A 123 -0.53 6.26 -7.75
CA THR A 123 -0.56 7.71 -7.94
C THR A 123 -1.89 8.26 -8.47
N VAL A 124 -2.87 7.40 -8.78
CA VAL A 124 -4.23 7.83 -9.15
C VAL A 124 -4.99 8.19 -7.88
N GLU A 125 -5.41 9.43 -7.78
CA GLU A 125 -6.24 9.90 -6.67
C GLU A 125 -7.57 9.14 -6.63
N VAL A 126 -8.02 8.76 -5.44
CA VAL A 126 -9.25 7.96 -5.30
C VAL A 126 -10.50 8.68 -5.83
N ALA A 127 -10.52 10.01 -5.78
CA ALA A 127 -11.60 10.82 -6.31
C ALA A 127 -11.71 10.77 -7.85
N ASP A 128 -10.62 10.47 -8.53
CA ASP A 128 -10.52 10.44 -9.99
C ASP A 128 -10.74 9.03 -10.57
N LEU A 129 -10.87 8.00 -9.71
CA LEU A 129 -11.00 6.60 -10.15
C LEU A 129 -12.13 6.41 -11.18
N GLY A 130 -13.27 7.06 -10.98
CA GLY A 130 -14.42 6.97 -11.88
C GLY A 130 -14.20 7.59 -13.28
N GLU A 131 -13.15 8.40 -13.47
CA GLU A 131 -12.77 8.92 -14.79
C GLU A 131 -12.10 7.85 -15.67
N TYR A 132 -11.44 6.87 -15.03
CA TYR A 132 -10.61 5.88 -15.72
C TYR A 132 -11.17 4.46 -15.63
N PHE A 133 -11.89 4.13 -14.54
CA PHE A 133 -12.28 2.75 -14.22
C PHE A 133 -13.78 2.59 -14.04
N VAL A 134 -14.28 1.44 -14.47
CA VAL A 134 -15.69 1.03 -14.28
C VAL A 134 -15.89 0.69 -12.80
N PRO A 135 -16.95 1.18 -12.14
CA PRO A 135 -17.30 0.74 -10.79
C PRO A 135 -17.72 -0.74 -10.81
N LEU A 136 -17.08 -1.55 -9.97
CA LEU A 136 -17.28 -3.00 -9.90
C LEU A 136 -18.50 -3.38 -9.04
N GLY A 137 -18.79 -2.57 -8.03
CA GLY A 137 -19.89 -2.77 -7.09
C GLY A 137 -19.82 -1.85 -5.90
N THR A 138 -20.70 -2.06 -4.92
CA THR A 138 -20.68 -1.29 -3.67
C THR A 138 -19.59 -1.81 -2.73
N TYR A 139 -19.01 -0.92 -1.93
CA TYR A 139 -18.09 -1.31 -0.88
C TYR A 139 -18.74 -2.28 0.11
N GLU A 140 -20.02 -2.03 0.47
CA GLU A 140 -20.75 -2.90 1.41
C GLU A 140 -20.81 -4.36 0.94
N ASP A 141 -20.97 -4.62 -0.35
CA ASP A 141 -21.09 -5.97 -0.88
C ASP A 141 -19.74 -6.61 -1.17
N LEU A 142 -18.78 -5.86 -1.73
CA LEU A 142 -17.49 -6.40 -2.14
C LEU A 142 -16.55 -6.62 -0.95
N SER A 143 -16.63 -5.82 0.11
CA SER A 143 -15.85 -6.01 1.33
C SER A 143 -16.21 -7.30 2.11
N LYS A 144 -17.38 -7.87 1.85
CA LYS A 144 -17.77 -9.18 2.41
C LYS A 144 -17.09 -10.36 1.69
N GLN A 145 -16.56 -10.13 0.48
CA GLN A 145 -16.03 -11.16 -0.40
C GLN A 145 -14.51 -11.01 -0.61
N TYR A 146 -14.00 -9.79 -0.60
CA TYR A 146 -12.61 -9.49 -0.88
C TYR A 146 -11.99 -8.59 0.20
N TYR A 147 -10.78 -8.91 0.62
CA TYR A 147 -9.98 -8.05 1.50
C TYR A 147 -9.50 -6.79 0.76
N CYS A 148 -9.31 -5.71 1.48
CA CYS A 148 -8.62 -4.49 1.03
C CYS A 148 -9.21 -3.82 -0.23
N VAL A 149 -10.51 -3.94 -0.45
CA VAL A 149 -11.20 -3.24 -1.55
C VAL A 149 -11.48 -1.76 -1.24
N ASP A 150 -11.32 -1.35 0.01
CA ASP A 150 -11.45 0.04 0.49
C ASP A 150 -10.44 0.98 -0.13
N ASP A 151 -9.23 0.52 -0.40
CA ASP A 151 -8.12 1.32 -0.91
C ASP A 151 -8.37 1.91 -2.31
N ARG A 152 -9.22 1.26 -3.09
CA ARG A 152 -9.69 1.74 -4.40
C ARG A 152 -11.20 1.88 -4.43
N ALA A 153 -11.74 2.44 -3.33
CA ALA A 153 -13.16 2.80 -3.21
C ALA A 153 -13.33 4.31 -3.07
N TYR A 154 -14.33 4.84 -3.74
CA TYR A 154 -14.72 6.24 -3.64
C TYR A 154 -16.23 6.38 -3.73
N ASP A 155 -16.83 7.24 -2.89
CA ASP A 155 -18.28 7.48 -2.81
C ASP A 155 -19.12 6.18 -2.72
N GLY A 156 -18.64 5.23 -1.91
CA GLY A 156 -19.30 3.93 -1.68
C GLY A 156 -19.15 2.91 -2.80
N LEU A 157 -18.45 3.22 -3.89
CA LEU A 157 -18.18 2.34 -5.03
C LEU A 157 -16.73 1.88 -5.05
N VAL A 158 -16.51 0.61 -5.40
CA VAL A 158 -15.19 -0.02 -5.56
C VAL A 158 -14.83 -0.06 -7.04
N TYR A 159 -13.60 0.32 -7.38
CA TYR A 159 -13.10 0.41 -8.76
C TYR A 159 -12.07 -0.65 -9.13
N GLY A 160 -11.67 -1.50 -8.19
CA GLY A 160 -10.73 -2.57 -8.47
C GLY A 160 -10.69 -3.65 -7.40
N ILE A 161 -10.21 -4.84 -7.78
CA ILE A 161 -10.03 -5.98 -6.89
C ILE A 161 -8.53 -6.27 -6.75
N PRO A 162 -8.00 -6.43 -5.51
CA PRO A 162 -6.61 -6.76 -5.29
C PRO A 162 -6.18 -8.04 -6.01
N VAL A 163 -4.98 -8.06 -6.58
CA VAL A 163 -4.38 -9.27 -7.18
C VAL A 163 -3.89 -10.24 -6.10
N SER A 164 -3.46 -9.68 -4.97
CA SER A 164 -3.08 -10.41 -3.76
C SER A 164 -3.17 -9.52 -2.54
N VAL A 165 -3.16 -10.13 -1.36
CA VAL A 165 -3.12 -9.44 -0.06
C VAL A 165 -1.86 -9.83 0.67
N GLN A 166 -1.17 -8.84 1.18
CA GLN A 166 0.10 -8.97 1.86
C GLN A 166 -0.07 -8.73 3.35
N PHE A 167 0.87 -9.22 4.12
CA PHE A 167 1.00 -8.94 5.52
C PHE A 167 2.46 -8.59 5.84
N THR A 168 2.69 -7.93 6.94
CA THR A 168 4.00 -7.38 7.29
C THR A 168 4.62 -8.11 8.46
N GLY A 169 5.95 -8.17 8.46
CA GLY A 169 6.69 -8.83 9.51
C GLY A 169 8.20 -8.67 9.36
N ILE A 170 8.93 -9.60 9.94
CA ILE A 170 10.40 -9.62 9.95
C ILE A 170 10.87 -10.99 9.46
N PHE A 171 11.61 -10.99 8.35
CA PHE A 171 12.36 -12.16 7.92
C PHE A 171 13.50 -12.44 8.89
N TYR A 172 13.80 -13.71 9.11
CA TYR A 172 14.96 -14.10 9.90
C TYR A 172 15.58 -15.41 9.42
N ASN A 173 16.88 -15.56 9.65
CA ASN A 173 17.57 -16.82 9.45
C ASN A 173 17.47 -17.67 10.73
N LYS A 174 16.77 -18.82 10.65
CA LYS A 174 16.52 -19.71 11.79
C LYS A 174 17.79 -20.24 12.42
N THR A 175 18.79 -20.60 11.60
CA THR A 175 20.08 -21.11 12.08
C THR A 175 20.82 -20.06 12.92
N VAL A 176 20.83 -18.80 12.46
CA VAL A 176 21.48 -17.69 13.18
C VAL A 176 20.79 -17.43 14.52
N LEU A 177 19.45 -17.45 14.57
CA LEU A 177 18.73 -17.29 15.83
C LEU A 177 19.01 -18.43 16.81
N GLU A 178 19.05 -19.69 16.33
CA GLU A 178 19.41 -20.84 17.14
C GLU A 178 20.84 -20.75 17.68
N GLU A 179 21.82 -20.38 16.87
CA GLU A 179 23.22 -20.14 17.27
C GLU A 179 23.33 -19.04 18.32
N ALA A 180 22.54 -17.97 18.20
CA ALA A 180 22.45 -16.93 19.21
C ALA A 180 21.75 -17.41 20.51
N GLY A 181 21.10 -18.59 20.50
CA GLY A 181 20.35 -19.13 21.61
C GLY A 181 18.95 -18.50 21.77
N ILE A 182 18.41 -17.95 20.71
CA ILE A 182 17.05 -17.38 20.65
C ILE A 182 16.11 -18.52 20.28
N THR A 183 15.36 -19.01 21.25
CA THR A 183 14.47 -20.16 21.11
C THR A 183 13.00 -19.79 21.02
N GLN A 184 12.68 -18.52 21.23
CA GLN A 184 11.33 -17.99 21.15
C GLN A 184 11.36 -16.70 20.32
N ILE A 185 10.33 -16.54 19.51
CA ILE A 185 10.14 -15.32 18.72
C ILE A 185 9.88 -14.13 19.67
N PRO A 186 10.66 -13.04 19.56
CA PRO A 186 10.46 -11.82 20.35
C PRO A 186 9.09 -11.21 20.03
N ARG A 187 8.36 -10.84 21.07
CA ARG A 187 6.99 -10.32 20.99
C ARG A 187 6.90 -8.82 21.20
N THR A 188 7.84 -8.27 21.93
CA THR A 188 7.92 -6.83 22.21
C THR A 188 9.15 -6.20 21.59
N ILE A 189 9.10 -4.88 21.42
CA ILE A 189 10.22 -4.11 20.89
C ILE A 189 11.48 -4.33 21.75
N ASP A 190 11.31 -4.34 23.08
CA ASP A 190 12.45 -4.54 23.99
C ASP A 190 13.03 -5.96 23.87
N GLU A 191 12.17 -7.00 23.77
CA GLU A 191 12.64 -8.37 23.50
C GLU A 191 13.34 -8.51 22.13
N PHE A 192 12.87 -7.80 21.11
CA PHE A 192 13.50 -7.79 19.79
C PHE A 192 14.88 -7.11 19.84
N MET A 193 14.99 -5.95 20.50
CA MET A 193 16.27 -5.27 20.69
C MET A 193 17.26 -6.13 21.49
N ASP A 194 16.81 -6.88 22.49
CA ASP A 194 17.65 -7.80 23.23
C ASP A 194 18.08 -9.01 22.37
N ALA A 195 17.19 -9.52 21.51
CA ALA A 195 17.53 -10.55 20.53
C ALA A 195 18.63 -10.08 19.55
N LEU A 196 18.52 -8.84 19.02
CA LEU A 196 19.55 -8.26 18.15
C LEU A 196 20.92 -8.17 18.85
N LYS A 197 20.96 -7.76 20.13
CA LYS A 197 22.20 -7.75 20.93
C LYS A 197 22.78 -9.14 21.11
N MET A 198 21.92 -10.15 21.41
CA MET A 198 22.36 -11.54 21.54
C MET A 198 22.96 -12.07 20.25
N ILE A 199 22.39 -11.74 19.09
CA ILE A 199 22.94 -12.10 17.77
C ILE A 199 24.33 -11.50 17.62
N LYS A 200 24.50 -10.19 17.86
CA LYS A 200 25.78 -9.49 17.77
C LYS A 200 26.85 -10.07 18.68
N GLU A 201 26.48 -10.53 19.88
CA GLU A 201 27.40 -11.06 20.86
C GLU A 201 27.84 -12.50 20.57
N LYS A 202 27.00 -13.30 19.93
CA LYS A 202 27.20 -14.75 19.83
C LYS A 202 27.45 -15.27 18.42
N THR A 203 27.21 -14.43 17.40
CA THR A 203 27.38 -14.80 16.00
C THR A 203 28.16 -13.72 15.26
N ASP A 204 28.59 -14.03 14.04
CA ASP A 204 29.23 -13.05 13.15
C ASP A 204 28.20 -12.36 12.22
N ALA A 205 26.90 -12.72 12.34
CA ALA A 205 25.85 -12.18 11.49
C ALA A 205 25.50 -10.72 11.83
N ILE A 206 25.09 -9.97 10.82
CA ILE A 206 24.48 -8.64 10.98
C ILE A 206 23.11 -8.83 11.62
N PRO A 207 22.85 -8.27 12.82
CA PRO A 207 21.60 -8.52 13.53
C PRO A 207 20.36 -8.03 12.80
N LEU A 208 20.37 -6.79 12.31
CA LEU A 208 19.29 -6.16 11.55
C LEU A 208 19.86 -5.54 10.27
N TYR A 209 19.36 -5.93 9.13
CA TYR A 209 19.76 -5.35 7.86
C TYR A 209 18.73 -4.32 7.41
N THR A 210 19.18 -3.13 7.00
CA THR A 210 18.27 -2.03 6.65
C THR A 210 18.01 -1.94 5.15
N ALA A 211 18.95 -2.37 4.31
CA ALA A 211 18.95 -2.16 2.87
C ALA A 211 18.76 -0.67 2.50
N TYR A 212 19.41 0.20 3.25
CA TYR A 212 19.29 1.67 3.22
C TYR A 212 19.46 2.27 1.81
N ALA A 213 20.37 1.72 0.98
CA ALA A 213 20.69 2.29 -0.33
C ALA A 213 19.51 2.28 -1.30
N ASP A 214 18.61 1.32 -1.17
CA ASP A 214 17.44 1.19 -2.05
C ASP A 214 16.28 2.10 -1.66
N GLN A 215 16.36 2.79 -0.54
CA GLN A 215 15.36 3.76 -0.05
C GLN A 215 13.94 3.19 0.15
N TRP A 216 13.32 2.64 -0.89
CA TRP A 216 11.98 2.04 -0.82
C TRP A 216 11.85 0.97 0.28
N THR A 217 12.93 0.29 0.61
CA THR A 217 13.00 -0.72 1.66
C THR A 217 12.66 -0.17 3.05
N LEU A 218 13.08 1.07 3.32
CA LEU A 218 12.77 1.77 4.57
C LEU A 218 11.28 2.09 4.70
N ASN A 219 10.56 2.19 3.57
CA ASN A 219 9.12 2.44 3.57
C ASN A 219 8.30 1.21 3.98
N GLN A 220 8.90 0.01 3.94
CA GLN A 220 8.27 -1.21 4.45
C GLN A 220 7.96 -1.15 5.96
N TRP A 221 8.67 -0.31 6.70
CA TRP A 221 8.45 -0.12 8.13
C TRP A 221 7.09 0.51 8.44
N GLU A 222 6.64 1.47 7.64
CA GLU A 222 5.36 2.16 7.82
C GLU A 222 4.17 1.19 7.85
N ALA A 223 4.24 0.09 7.14
CA ALA A 223 3.19 -0.92 7.13
C ALA A 223 2.96 -1.60 8.50
N ASN A 224 3.90 -1.43 9.46
CA ASN A 224 3.78 -1.96 10.82
C ASN A 224 3.16 -0.95 11.83
N THR A 225 2.74 0.23 11.36
CA THR A 225 2.08 1.25 12.21
C THR A 225 0.86 0.70 12.93
N LEU A 226 0.05 -0.15 12.26
CA LEU A 226 -1.09 -0.84 12.87
C LEU A 226 -0.63 -1.71 14.06
N THR A 227 0.44 -2.47 13.90
CA THR A 227 0.97 -3.37 14.95
C THR A 227 1.42 -2.59 16.18
N VAL A 228 2.15 -1.50 15.98
CA VAL A 228 2.66 -0.68 17.10
C VAL A 228 1.57 0.21 17.73
N ALA A 229 0.50 0.49 17.01
CA ALA A 229 -0.68 1.19 17.54
C ALA A 229 -1.63 0.24 18.28
N GLY A 230 -1.74 -1.02 17.85
CA GLY A 230 -2.67 -1.99 18.38
C GLY A 230 -4.15 -1.68 18.09
N ASP A 231 -4.42 -0.80 17.11
CA ASP A 231 -5.77 -0.35 16.76
C ASP A 231 -5.91 -0.21 15.24
N VAL A 232 -6.91 -0.89 14.67
CA VAL A 232 -7.19 -0.88 13.22
C VAL A 232 -7.60 0.50 12.68
N ASN A 233 -8.05 1.40 13.56
CA ASN A 233 -8.44 2.76 13.17
C ASN A 233 -7.24 3.71 13.10
N TYR A 234 -6.09 3.32 13.67
CA TYR A 234 -4.98 4.26 13.80
C TYR A 234 -4.41 4.70 12.45
N PRO A 235 -4.02 3.81 11.52
CA PRO A 235 -3.22 4.19 10.35
C PRO A 235 -3.88 5.21 9.41
N TYR A 236 -5.21 5.19 9.27
CA TYR A 236 -5.89 6.05 8.28
C TYR A 236 -6.85 7.06 8.88
N VAL A 237 -7.30 6.83 10.12
CA VAL A 237 -8.31 7.69 10.75
C VAL A 237 -7.71 8.44 11.93
N MET A 238 -7.22 7.72 12.95
CA MET A 238 -6.75 8.38 14.17
C MET A 238 -5.45 9.14 13.95
N GLN A 239 -4.53 8.62 13.13
CA GLN A 239 -3.26 9.26 12.84
C GLN A 239 -3.43 10.65 12.21
N ALA A 240 -4.44 10.83 11.35
CA ALA A 240 -4.76 12.13 10.76
C ALA A 240 -5.23 13.18 11.78
N HIS A 241 -5.68 12.74 12.96
CA HIS A 241 -6.11 13.61 14.06
C HIS A 241 -5.15 13.60 15.26
N ASP A 242 -4.03 12.85 15.15
CA ASP A 242 -3.05 12.74 16.23
C ASP A 242 -2.06 13.90 16.20
N ARG A 243 -2.24 14.87 17.09
CA ARG A 243 -1.31 15.99 17.26
C ARG A 243 0.01 15.60 17.96
N GLN A 244 0.11 14.36 18.42
CA GLN A 244 1.31 13.81 19.06
C GLN A 244 1.94 12.67 18.21
N ASN A 245 1.64 12.65 16.92
CA ASN A 245 1.95 11.57 15.98
C ASN A 245 3.40 11.06 16.04
N PHE A 246 4.36 11.92 16.37
CA PHE A 246 5.79 11.59 16.49
C PHE A 246 6.36 11.79 17.90
N LEU A 247 5.57 12.19 18.89
CA LEU A 247 6.08 12.38 20.25
C LEU A 247 6.30 11.06 20.97
N LYS A 248 7.16 11.09 21.96
CA LYS A 248 7.48 9.93 22.78
C LYS A 248 6.24 9.21 23.30
N GLY A 249 6.15 7.93 22.99
CA GLY A 249 5.03 7.06 23.34
C GLY A 249 3.97 6.92 22.25
N SER A 250 4.03 7.72 21.17
CA SER A 250 3.18 7.53 20.01
C SER A 250 3.57 6.27 19.22
N PRO A 251 2.68 5.72 18.38
CA PRO A 251 3.01 4.59 17.52
C PRO A 251 4.22 4.84 16.62
N ASN A 252 4.30 5.99 15.93
CA ASN A 252 5.43 6.29 15.06
C ASN A 252 6.75 6.47 15.82
N TYR A 253 6.71 7.08 17.00
CA TYR A 253 7.90 7.14 17.85
C TYR A 253 8.40 5.73 18.22
N ASN A 254 7.51 4.83 18.60
CA ASN A 254 7.89 3.46 18.96
C ASN A 254 8.37 2.65 17.73
N LEU A 255 7.76 2.84 16.57
CA LEU A 255 8.13 2.15 15.33
C LEU A 255 9.57 2.47 14.92
N TYR A 256 9.90 3.75 14.79
CA TYR A 256 11.20 4.18 14.29
C TYR A 256 12.30 4.19 15.35
N ARG A 257 11.96 4.08 16.64
CA ARG A 257 12.93 3.90 17.74
C ARG A 257 13.86 2.71 17.49
N ILE A 258 13.32 1.62 16.92
CA ILE A 258 14.10 0.42 16.60
C ILE A 258 15.23 0.75 15.63
N MET A 259 14.95 1.50 14.56
CA MET A 259 15.98 1.91 13.58
C MET A 259 17.09 2.69 14.26
N TYR A 260 16.72 3.71 15.05
CA TYR A 260 17.69 4.56 15.73
C TYR A 260 18.53 3.76 16.73
N GLU A 261 17.91 3.04 17.66
CA GLU A 261 18.59 2.32 18.72
C GLU A 261 19.48 1.20 18.18
N ALA A 262 19.02 0.45 17.18
CA ALA A 262 19.84 -0.59 16.54
C ALA A 262 21.07 0.01 15.85
N SER A 263 20.88 1.10 15.10
CA SER A 263 21.98 1.79 14.41
C SER A 263 22.99 2.38 15.39
N ALA A 264 22.53 3.03 16.46
CA ALA A 264 23.38 3.71 17.43
C ALA A 264 24.34 2.78 18.19
N VAL A 265 24.00 1.50 18.29
CA VAL A 265 24.85 0.51 18.99
C VAL A 265 25.47 -0.52 18.03
N GLY A 266 25.45 -0.25 16.73
CA GLY A 266 26.13 -1.07 15.70
C GLY A 266 25.50 -2.44 15.50
N LEU A 267 24.16 -2.52 15.57
CA LEU A 267 23.39 -3.74 15.29
C LEU A 267 22.90 -3.82 13.84
N ILE A 268 23.25 -2.85 13.02
CA ILE A 268 22.98 -2.85 11.58
C ILE A 268 24.27 -3.14 10.78
N GLU A 269 24.15 -3.18 9.46
CA GLU A 269 25.31 -3.26 8.55
C GLU A 269 26.28 -2.09 8.75
N ASP A 270 27.59 -2.36 8.56
CA ASP A 270 28.66 -1.37 8.80
C ASP A 270 28.65 -0.19 7.82
N ASP A 271 28.19 -0.42 6.58
CA ASP A 271 28.05 0.61 5.53
C ASP A 271 26.63 0.60 4.93
N PRO A 272 25.67 1.25 5.59
CA PRO A 272 24.28 1.29 5.11
C PRO A 272 24.13 1.89 3.71
N ALA A 273 25.01 2.82 3.32
CA ALA A 273 24.91 3.51 2.02
C ALA A 273 25.12 2.59 0.80
N THR A 274 25.65 1.39 1.01
CA THR A 274 25.84 0.38 -0.04
C THR A 274 24.88 -0.81 0.09
N ALA A 275 24.11 -0.87 1.16
CA ALA A 275 23.25 -1.99 1.51
C ALA A 275 21.98 -2.03 0.64
N THR A 276 21.76 -3.13 -0.09
CA THR A 276 20.64 -3.31 -1.02
C THR A 276 19.71 -4.48 -0.65
N PHE A 277 18.51 -4.49 -1.19
CA PHE A 277 17.55 -5.58 -1.02
C PHE A 277 18.06 -6.91 -1.61
N ASP A 278 18.72 -6.85 -2.77
CA ASP A 278 19.28 -8.05 -3.39
C ASP A 278 20.39 -8.67 -2.53
N GLU A 279 21.20 -7.84 -1.88
CA GLU A 279 22.17 -8.33 -0.92
C GLU A 279 21.52 -8.89 0.35
N ALA A 280 20.43 -8.28 0.84
CA ALA A 280 19.71 -8.80 2.00
C ALA A 280 19.32 -10.26 1.83
N LYS A 281 18.75 -10.61 0.65
CA LYS A 281 18.34 -11.99 0.31
C LYS A 281 19.54 -12.94 0.34
N ARG A 282 20.61 -12.60 -0.35
CA ARG A 282 21.82 -13.41 -0.46
C ARG A 282 22.51 -13.60 0.91
N LEU A 283 22.67 -12.51 1.67
CA LEU A 283 23.33 -12.54 2.97
C LEU A 283 22.51 -13.31 4.00
N MET A 284 21.18 -13.17 3.98
CA MET A 284 20.31 -13.94 4.87
C MET A 284 20.34 -15.43 4.53
N ALA A 285 20.31 -15.80 3.26
CA ALA A 285 20.46 -17.18 2.81
C ALA A 285 21.72 -17.86 3.35
N ASN A 286 22.84 -17.11 3.38
CA ASN A 286 24.14 -17.60 3.87
C ASN A 286 24.33 -17.51 5.41
N GLY A 287 23.36 -16.96 6.15
CA GLY A 287 23.48 -16.73 7.59
C GLY A 287 24.36 -15.53 7.98
N GLU A 288 24.66 -14.64 7.02
CA GLU A 288 25.41 -13.40 7.25
C GLU A 288 24.53 -12.25 7.74
N VAL A 289 23.20 -12.34 7.54
CA VAL A 289 22.15 -11.44 8.05
C VAL A 289 21.16 -12.24 8.85
N ALA A 290 20.85 -11.76 10.06
CA ALA A 290 19.92 -12.44 10.95
C ALA A 290 18.48 -12.02 10.74
N THR A 291 18.19 -10.70 10.63
CA THR A 291 16.80 -10.20 10.50
C THR A 291 16.67 -9.08 9.46
N TYR A 292 15.47 -8.99 8.84
CA TYR A 292 15.14 -7.97 7.85
C TYR A 292 13.64 -7.67 7.84
N VAL A 293 13.26 -6.39 7.92
CA VAL A 293 11.83 -5.95 7.90
C VAL A 293 11.34 -5.83 6.49
N CYS A 294 10.34 -6.63 6.10
CA CYS A 294 9.71 -6.54 4.78
C CYS A 294 8.34 -7.23 4.80
N SER A 295 7.53 -6.96 3.77
CA SER A 295 6.21 -7.59 3.59
C SER A 295 6.30 -8.98 2.98
N SER A 296 5.24 -9.76 3.11
CA SER A 296 5.16 -11.17 2.73
C SER A 296 5.40 -11.46 1.25
N TRP A 297 5.25 -10.48 0.36
CA TRP A 297 5.54 -10.63 -1.07
C TRP A 297 6.98 -11.10 -1.36
N ALA A 298 7.92 -10.82 -0.43
CA ALA A 298 9.31 -11.20 -0.57
C ALA A 298 9.61 -12.66 -0.12
N ILE A 299 8.65 -13.38 0.48
CA ILE A 299 8.88 -14.73 1.04
C ILE A 299 9.50 -15.66 0.00
N GLY A 300 8.89 -15.77 -1.18
CA GLY A 300 9.40 -16.64 -2.25
C GLY A 300 10.82 -16.26 -2.69
N GLN A 301 11.14 -14.96 -2.74
CA GLN A 301 12.47 -14.49 -3.13
C GLN A 301 13.56 -14.83 -2.10
N PHE A 302 13.26 -14.74 -0.81
CA PHE A 302 14.21 -15.16 0.24
C PHE A 302 14.40 -16.68 0.25
N GLN A 303 13.32 -17.45 0.04
CA GLN A 303 13.38 -18.91 -0.04
C GLN A 303 14.15 -19.37 -1.28
N GLU A 304 13.94 -18.74 -2.44
CA GLU A 304 14.70 -19.00 -3.67
C GLU A 304 16.19 -18.70 -3.49
N ALA A 305 16.53 -17.55 -2.88
CA ALA A 305 17.92 -17.22 -2.57
C ALA A 305 18.58 -18.26 -1.64
N ALA A 306 17.83 -18.83 -0.69
CA ALA A 306 18.35 -19.93 0.14
C ALA A 306 18.61 -21.21 -0.68
N MET A 307 17.70 -21.59 -1.58
CA MET A 307 17.88 -22.74 -2.46
C MET A 307 19.06 -22.54 -3.43
N ASP A 308 19.22 -21.36 -3.98
CA ASP A 308 20.35 -20.98 -4.85
C ASP A 308 21.69 -21.05 -4.12
N ALA A 309 21.70 -20.73 -2.82
CA ALA A 309 22.87 -20.90 -1.95
C ALA A 309 23.12 -22.37 -1.54
N GLY A 310 22.28 -23.32 -2.01
CA GLY A 310 22.38 -24.74 -1.66
C GLY A 310 21.84 -25.07 -0.26
N MET A 311 21.06 -24.17 0.33
CA MET A 311 20.40 -24.37 1.62
C MET A 311 18.95 -24.85 1.43
N SER A 312 18.30 -25.31 2.51
CA SER A 312 16.86 -25.52 2.51
C SER A 312 16.13 -24.17 2.55
N GLU A 313 15.01 -24.06 1.83
CA GLU A 313 14.10 -22.91 1.95
C GLU A 313 13.64 -22.69 3.40
N ASP A 314 13.57 -23.77 4.19
CA ASP A 314 13.18 -23.76 5.60
C ASP A 314 14.13 -22.97 6.51
N VAL A 315 15.35 -22.64 6.06
CA VAL A 315 16.26 -21.79 6.84
C VAL A 315 15.69 -20.37 7.01
N ILE A 316 14.85 -19.95 6.09
CA ILE A 316 14.15 -18.67 6.16
C ILE A 316 12.92 -18.81 7.06
N GLY A 317 12.88 -17.99 8.09
CA GLY A 317 11.72 -17.80 8.94
C GLY A 317 11.07 -16.44 8.70
N TYR A 318 9.83 -16.29 9.14
CA TYR A 318 9.11 -15.03 9.09
C TYR A 318 8.34 -14.86 10.39
N MET A 319 8.53 -13.75 11.10
CA MET A 319 7.90 -13.49 12.40
C MET A 319 7.10 -12.20 12.40
N PRO A 320 6.04 -12.09 13.23
CA PRO A 320 5.27 -10.86 13.34
C PRO A 320 6.13 -9.73 13.89
N PHE A 321 5.87 -8.50 13.44
CA PHE A 321 6.53 -7.32 13.97
C PHE A 321 6.20 -7.14 15.46
N PRO A 322 7.17 -6.76 16.32
CA PRO A 322 6.97 -6.69 17.77
C PRO A 322 6.08 -5.52 18.17
N THR A 323 5.31 -5.69 19.25
CA THR A 323 4.49 -4.63 19.86
C THR A 323 5.29 -3.81 20.86
N PRO A 324 4.89 -2.56 21.16
CA PRO A 324 5.51 -1.75 22.22
C PRO A 324 5.52 -2.41 23.59
N THR A 325 4.44 -3.12 23.97
CA THR A 325 4.29 -3.78 25.28
C THR A 325 3.61 -5.14 25.15
N ALA A 326 3.83 -6.03 26.10
CA ALA A 326 3.36 -7.41 26.07
C ALA A 326 1.84 -7.59 26.24
N ASP A 327 1.15 -6.58 26.77
CA ASP A 327 -0.31 -6.58 26.95
C ASP A 327 -1.08 -6.06 25.73
N MET A 328 -0.37 -5.54 24.70
CA MET A 328 -0.99 -5.13 23.46
C MET A 328 -1.37 -6.34 22.63
N LYS A 329 -2.50 -6.22 21.91
CA LYS A 329 -2.84 -7.16 20.85
C LYS A 329 -1.82 -7.10 19.73
N GLN A 330 -1.35 -8.26 19.29
CA GLN A 330 -0.47 -8.33 18.14
C GLN A 330 -1.29 -8.37 16.86
N LEU A 331 -1.65 -7.19 16.38
CA LEU A 331 -2.34 -7.01 15.12
C LEU A 331 -1.31 -6.99 13.98
N VAL A 332 -1.58 -7.73 12.91
CA VAL A 332 -0.79 -7.71 11.69
C VAL A 332 -1.64 -7.16 10.56
N ARG A 333 -1.13 -6.12 9.91
CA ARG A 333 -1.83 -5.47 8.81
C ARG A 333 -1.95 -6.42 7.62
N LEU A 334 -3.19 -6.59 7.15
CA LEU A 334 -3.47 -7.02 5.79
C LEU A 334 -3.50 -5.78 4.89
N GLY A 335 -2.65 -5.76 3.89
CA GLY A 335 -2.59 -4.71 2.88
C GLY A 335 -2.73 -5.32 1.50
N ARG A 336 -3.27 -4.56 0.56
CA ARG A 336 -3.31 -5.02 -0.82
C ARG A 336 -1.94 -4.93 -1.47
N ASP A 337 -1.72 -5.73 -2.48
CA ASP A 337 -0.76 -5.51 -3.55
C ASP A 337 -1.39 -4.57 -4.60
N TYR A 338 -1.02 -4.68 -5.86
CA TYR A 338 -1.74 -3.99 -6.92
C TYR A 338 -3.21 -4.43 -7.02
N VAL A 339 -4.01 -3.59 -7.67
CA VAL A 339 -5.46 -3.75 -7.79
C VAL A 339 -5.84 -3.74 -9.27
N ASN A 340 -6.46 -4.80 -9.76
CA ASN A 340 -6.97 -4.85 -11.12
C ASN A 340 -8.23 -3.98 -11.28
N GLY A 341 -8.17 -2.99 -12.16
CA GLY A 341 -9.30 -2.17 -12.58
C GLY A 341 -9.68 -2.41 -14.04
N VAL A 342 -10.95 -2.20 -14.37
CA VAL A 342 -11.48 -2.32 -15.73
C VAL A 342 -11.60 -0.93 -16.34
N SER A 343 -11.01 -0.72 -17.52
CA SER A 343 -11.04 0.55 -18.25
C SER A 343 -12.46 0.98 -18.66
N VAL A 344 -12.80 2.25 -18.44
CA VAL A 344 -14.06 2.82 -18.98
C VAL A 344 -14.08 2.82 -20.52
N HIS A 345 -12.92 2.77 -21.16
CA HIS A 345 -12.76 2.75 -22.61
C HIS A 345 -12.75 1.34 -23.22
N SER A 346 -12.75 0.30 -22.38
CA SER A 346 -12.85 -1.08 -22.87
C SER A 346 -14.12 -1.28 -23.69
N LYS A 347 -13.96 -1.93 -24.84
CA LYS A 347 -15.08 -2.36 -25.70
C LYS A 347 -15.61 -3.74 -25.32
N HIS A 348 -14.90 -4.42 -24.42
CA HIS A 348 -15.17 -5.78 -23.94
C HIS A 348 -15.23 -5.80 -22.40
N GLN A 349 -16.02 -4.85 -21.81
CA GLN A 349 -16.09 -4.72 -20.34
C GLN A 349 -16.63 -5.99 -19.68
N ASP A 350 -17.50 -6.75 -20.33
CA ASP A 350 -18.02 -8.04 -19.85
C ASP A 350 -16.90 -9.09 -19.72
N ILE A 351 -16.00 -9.20 -20.71
CA ILE A 351 -14.83 -10.08 -20.64
C ILE A 351 -13.84 -9.59 -19.57
N ALA A 352 -13.57 -8.28 -19.53
CA ALA A 352 -12.66 -7.67 -18.58
C ALA A 352 -13.13 -7.86 -17.12
N LEU A 353 -14.42 -7.67 -16.83
CA LEU A 353 -15.01 -7.92 -15.52
C LEU A 353 -14.93 -9.40 -15.13
N ALA A 354 -15.23 -10.31 -16.06
CA ALA A 354 -15.10 -11.74 -15.84
C ALA A 354 -13.66 -12.17 -15.59
N TRP A 355 -12.69 -11.55 -16.30
CA TRP A 355 -11.27 -11.78 -16.08
C TRP A 355 -10.84 -11.33 -14.68
N VAL A 356 -11.17 -10.11 -14.25
CA VAL A 356 -10.80 -9.61 -12.91
C VAL A 356 -11.34 -10.51 -11.81
N LYS A 357 -12.60 -10.97 -11.94
CA LYS A 357 -13.21 -11.92 -11.00
C LYS A 357 -12.49 -13.26 -11.01
N PHE A 358 -12.29 -13.83 -12.19
CA PHE A 358 -11.60 -15.10 -12.35
C PHE A 358 -10.19 -15.06 -11.77
N PHE A 359 -9.41 -14.02 -12.09
CA PHE A 359 -8.03 -13.89 -11.64
C PHE A 359 -7.91 -13.80 -10.12
N ALA A 360 -8.82 -13.07 -9.46
CA ALA A 360 -8.86 -12.99 -8.00
C ALA A 360 -9.20 -14.34 -7.31
N GLU A 361 -9.85 -15.26 -8.03
CA GLU A 361 -10.22 -16.59 -7.55
C GLU A 361 -9.14 -17.67 -7.84
N THR A 362 -8.07 -17.33 -8.58
CA THR A 362 -6.95 -18.25 -8.87
C THR A 362 -6.00 -18.38 -7.69
N ASP A 363 -5.04 -19.30 -7.82
CA ASP A 363 -3.94 -19.48 -6.85
C ASP A 363 -2.76 -18.51 -7.09
N TYR A 364 -2.91 -17.49 -7.94
CA TYR A 364 -1.87 -16.50 -8.25
C TYR A 364 -1.23 -15.92 -6.99
N ALA A 365 -2.05 -15.46 -6.06
CA ALA A 365 -1.59 -14.83 -4.82
C ALA A 365 -0.69 -15.75 -3.99
N THR A 366 -1.08 -17.02 -3.84
CA THR A 366 -0.35 -17.99 -3.01
C THR A 366 0.84 -18.62 -3.75
N ARG A 367 0.70 -18.89 -5.03
CA ARG A 367 1.70 -19.60 -5.83
C ARG A 367 2.81 -18.70 -6.39
N LEU A 368 2.45 -17.53 -6.93
CA LEU A 368 3.42 -16.64 -7.56
C LEU A 368 3.84 -15.45 -6.70
N SER A 369 3.00 -15.02 -5.77
CA SER A 369 3.29 -13.87 -4.92
C SER A 369 3.58 -14.25 -3.46
N SER A 370 3.54 -15.55 -3.11
CA SER A 370 3.71 -16.03 -1.72
C SER A 370 2.90 -15.22 -0.70
N SER A 371 1.72 -14.77 -1.14
CA SER A 371 0.83 -13.86 -0.42
C SER A 371 -0.50 -14.55 -0.12
N VAL A 372 -1.44 -13.83 0.45
CA VAL A 372 -2.80 -14.31 0.72
C VAL A 372 -3.70 -14.01 -0.47
N SER A 373 -4.58 -14.92 -0.83
CA SER A 373 -5.64 -14.65 -1.80
C SER A 373 -6.49 -13.46 -1.35
N PRO A 374 -6.96 -12.60 -2.26
CA PRO A 374 -7.83 -11.48 -1.88
C PRO A 374 -9.20 -11.94 -1.36
N LEU A 375 -9.57 -13.21 -1.50
CA LEU A 375 -10.85 -13.73 -1.02
C LEU A 375 -10.91 -13.78 0.52
N VAL A 376 -11.97 -13.25 1.11
CA VAL A 376 -12.19 -13.28 2.56
C VAL A 376 -12.26 -14.73 3.05
N GLY A 377 -11.48 -15.04 4.09
CA GLY A 377 -11.39 -16.37 4.69
C GLY A 377 -10.34 -17.28 4.05
N SER A 378 -9.49 -16.76 3.15
CA SER A 378 -8.37 -17.51 2.57
C SER A 378 -7.31 -17.85 3.61
N GLU A 379 -6.62 -18.98 3.40
CA GLU A 379 -5.55 -19.46 4.27
C GLU A 379 -4.26 -18.63 4.11
N LEU A 380 -3.47 -18.54 5.17
CA LEU A 380 -2.15 -17.93 5.16
C LEU A 380 -1.13 -18.88 4.51
N PRO A 381 -0.03 -18.31 3.95
CA PRO A 381 1.12 -19.11 3.54
C PRO A 381 1.70 -19.94 4.69
N ALA A 382 2.25 -21.12 4.37
CA ALA A 382 2.75 -22.09 5.36
C ALA A 382 3.74 -21.47 6.37
N ILE A 383 4.59 -20.53 5.93
CA ILE A 383 5.58 -19.85 6.77
C ILE A 383 4.97 -18.97 7.89
N ALA A 384 3.68 -18.62 7.80
CA ALA A 384 2.98 -17.77 8.76
C ALA A 384 1.83 -18.49 9.49
N THR A 385 1.64 -19.79 9.29
CA THR A 385 0.54 -20.53 9.94
C THR A 385 0.70 -20.60 11.46
N ASP A 386 1.94 -20.67 11.96
CA ASP A 386 2.25 -20.70 13.38
C ASP A 386 1.89 -19.37 14.10
N TRP A 387 1.64 -18.30 13.37
CA TRP A 387 1.31 -17.00 13.96
C TRP A 387 -0.04 -17.02 14.70
N TYR A 388 -0.97 -17.87 14.27
CA TYR A 388 -2.22 -18.07 15.01
C TYR A 388 -1.99 -18.63 16.42
N ASP A 389 -1.05 -19.57 16.56
CA ASP A 389 -0.67 -20.14 17.86
C ASP A 389 0.05 -19.11 18.74
N LEU A 390 0.69 -18.11 18.14
CA LEU A 390 1.24 -16.96 18.83
C LEU A 390 0.18 -15.92 19.25
N GLY A 391 -1.10 -16.10 18.87
CA GLY A 391 -2.18 -15.18 19.16
C GLY A 391 -2.17 -13.91 18.30
N VAL A 392 -1.59 -13.99 17.11
CA VAL A 392 -1.61 -12.90 16.13
C VAL A 392 -3.00 -12.79 15.51
N GLU A 393 -3.53 -11.58 15.42
CA GLU A 393 -4.77 -11.27 14.71
C GLU A 393 -4.43 -10.54 13.41
N PHE A 394 -4.84 -11.08 12.26
CA PHE A 394 -4.71 -10.40 10.97
C PHE A 394 -5.89 -9.46 10.75
N ALA A 395 -5.62 -8.21 10.42
CA ALA A 395 -6.64 -7.20 10.29
C ALA A 395 -6.37 -6.25 9.12
N ALA A 396 -7.42 -5.90 8.38
CA ALA A 396 -7.40 -4.72 7.52
C ALA A 396 -7.52 -3.45 8.37
N CYS A 397 -6.88 -2.37 7.94
CA CYS A 397 -7.09 -1.07 8.56
C CYS A 397 -8.51 -0.56 8.29
N THR A 398 -9.09 0.18 9.22
CA THR A 398 -10.36 0.86 8.96
C THR A 398 -10.15 1.93 7.90
N PRO A 399 -10.89 1.89 6.77
CA PRO A 399 -10.75 2.89 5.72
C PRO A 399 -11.23 4.27 6.20
N ALA A 400 -10.51 5.31 5.79
CA ALA A 400 -10.95 6.68 6.00
C ALA A 400 -12.18 6.98 5.13
N GLN A 401 -13.23 7.53 5.74
CA GLN A 401 -14.50 7.86 5.08
C GLN A 401 -14.93 9.29 5.37
N GLY A 402 -15.79 9.84 4.49
CA GLY A 402 -16.32 11.19 4.66
C GLY A 402 -15.22 12.25 4.69
N GLU A 403 -15.21 13.08 5.70
CA GLU A 403 -14.21 14.15 5.88
C GLU A 403 -12.78 13.65 6.14
N ASN A 404 -12.62 12.39 6.57
CA ASN A 404 -11.31 11.78 6.77
C ASN A 404 -10.69 11.24 5.48
N GLN A 405 -11.46 11.10 4.42
CA GLN A 405 -10.96 10.52 3.16
C GLN A 405 -9.87 11.40 2.54
N GLY A 406 -8.67 10.82 2.37
CA GLY A 406 -7.49 11.53 1.88
C GLY A 406 -6.93 12.60 2.84
N LEU A 407 -7.42 12.68 4.08
CA LEU A 407 -6.95 13.66 5.04
C LEU A 407 -5.51 13.41 5.47
N LEU A 408 -5.16 12.14 5.75
CA LEU A 408 -3.80 11.74 6.11
C LEU A 408 -2.79 12.17 5.05
N ASP A 409 -3.08 11.88 3.77
CA ASP A 409 -2.21 12.24 2.64
C ASP A 409 -2.05 13.75 2.49
N LYS A 410 -3.13 14.51 2.74
CA LYS A 410 -3.06 15.98 2.71
C LYS A 410 -2.18 16.54 3.82
N ILE A 411 -2.26 15.97 5.03
CA ILE A 411 -1.42 16.39 6.16
C ILE A 411 0.04 16.01 5.89
N ASP A 412 0.28 14.79 5.41
CA ASP A 412 1.63 14.32 5.08
C ASP A 412 2.29 15.22 4.02
N LYS A 413 1.56 15.54 2.96
CA LYS A 413 2.02 16.44 1.89
C LYS A 413 2.27 17.87 2.38
N GLU A 414 1.35 18.45 3.17
CA GLU A 414 1.49 19.81 3.71
C GLU A 414 2.60 19.90 4.74
N SER A 415 2.84 18.85 5.53
CA SER A 415 3.89 18.80 6.53
C SER A 415 5.27 18.51 5.96
N GLU A 416 5.35 18.00 4.72
CA GLU A 416 6.58 17.51 4.08
C GLU A 416 7.29 16.42 4.91
N VAL A 417 6.54 15.67 5.76
CA VAL A 417 7.12 14.57 6.54
C VAL A 417 7.49 13.39 5.65
N GLY A 418 6.62 13.03 4.71
CA GLY A 418 6.86 11.94 3.77
C GLY A 418 6.77 10.56 4.43
N LEU A 419 5.60 10.19 4.98
CA LEU A 419 5.38 8.91 5.65
C LEU A 419 5.78 7.70 4.79
N LEU A 420 5.54 7.79 3.46
CA LEU A 420 5.90 6.76 2.49
C LEU A 420 7.23 7.05 1.76
N GLU A 421 7.98 8.08 2.20
CA GLU A 421 9.29 8.42 1.65
C GLU A 421 10.42 7.91 2.55
N ALA A 422 11.64 7.86 2.03
CA ALA A 422 12.79 7.35 2.77
C ALA A 422 13.48 8.42 3.64
N ASP A 423 13.31 9.69 3.32
CA ASP A 423 14.17 10.79 3.77
C ASP A 423 14.34 10.88 5.30
N PHE A 424 13.23 10.92 6.06
CA PHE A 424 13.36 11.01 7.51
C PHE A 424 13.86 9.70 8.14
N LYS A 425 13.61 8.55 7.53
CA LYS A 425 14.09 7.24 7.97
C LYS A 425 15.60 7.12 7.77
N GLN A 426 16.11 7.58 6.62
CA GLN A 426 17.55 7.71 6.38
C GLN A 426 18.18 8.71 7.36
N ARG A 427 17.51 9.85 7.62
CA ARG A 427 17.95 10.83 8.61
C ARG A 427 18.09 10.21 10.01
N ILE A 428 17.16 9.35 10.42
CA ILE A 428 17.19 8.63 11.70
C ILE A 428 18.43 7.73 11.78
N ILE A 429 18.71 6.95 10.74
CA ILE A 429 19.89 6.06 10.68
C ILE A 429 21.16 6.89 10.65
N ASP A 430 21.25 7.91 9.82
CA ASP A 430 22.41 8.81 9.72
C ASP A 430 22.76 9.49 11.05
N ALA A 431 21.76 9.95 11.78
CA ALA A 431 21.95 10.54 13.10
C ALA A 431 22.48 9.51 14.10
N ALA A 432 21.92 8.30 14.08
CA ALA A 432 22.31 7.23 14.99
C ALA A 432 23.76 6.75 14.78
N ILE A 433 24.24 6.69 13.53
CA ILE A 433 25.64 6.30 13.21
C ILE A 433 26.61 7.47 13.26
N GLY A 434 26.15 8.69 13.61
CA GLY A 434 26.98 9.87 13.80
C GLY A 434 27.29 10.67 12.54
N ASN A 435 26.59 10.43 11.44
CA ASN A 435 26.68 11.24 10.21
C ASN A 435 25.97 12.59 10.35
N ARG A 436 25.11 12.76 11.36
CA ARG A 436 24.39 13.98 11.70
C ARG A 436 24.49 14.27 13.20
N ASP A 437 24.60 15.55 13.55
CA ASP A 437 24.67 16.02 14.95
C ASP A 437 23.26 16.34 15.46
N GLU A 438 22.44 15.32 15.57
CA GLU A 438 21.06 15.40 16.09
C GLU A 438 20.70 14.11 16.82
N THR A 439 19.82 14.22 17.81
CA THR A 439 19.28 13.07 18.53
C THR A 439 17.99 12.57 17.93
N TYR A 440 17.58 11.34 18.29
CA TYR A 440 16.28 10.81 17.90
C TYR A 440 15.13 11.73 18.33
N ASP A 441 15.17 12.23 19.57
CA ASP A 441 14.14 13.15 20.08
C ASP A 441 14.11 14.48 19.31
N ASP A 442 15.26 15.01 18.85
CA ASP A 442 15.30 16.23 18.03
C ASP A 442 14.56 16.00 16.70
N ILE A 443 14.86 14.90 16.01
CA ILE A 443 14.22 14.54 14.75
C ILE A 443 12.69 14.37 14.95
N MET A 444 12.29 13.57 15.91
CA MET A 444 10.88 13.25 16.14
C MET A 444 10.08 14.49 16.60
N ASN A 445 10.65 15.37 17.40
CA ASN A 445 10.03 16.64 17.77
C ASN A 445 9.87 17.60 16.57
N GLU A 446 10.84 17.65 15.67
CA GLU A 446 10.76 18.45 14.44
C GLU A 446 9.65 17.91 13.53
N LEU A 447 9.62 16.59 13.25
CA LEU A 447 8.54 15.94 12.46
C LEU A 447 7.17 16.23 13.06
N ASN A 448 7.04 16.13 14.40
CA ASN A 448 5.78 16.44 15.07
C ASN A 448 5.38 17.90 14.93
N SER A 449 6.35 18.81 14.97
CA SER A 449 6.09 20.24 14.82
C SER A 449 5.58 20.57 13.41
N SER A 450 6.19 19.99 12.37
CA SER A 450 5.75 20.10 10.97
C SER A 450 4.34 19.50 10.78
N TRP A 451 4.10 18.32 11.36
CA TRP A 451 2.81 17.66 11.33
C TRP A 451 1.69 18.51 11.92
N VAL A 452 1.90 19.03 13.12
CA VAL A 452 0.92 19.91 13.80
C VAL A 452 0.69 21.21 13.04
N ALA A 453 1.74 21.82 12.45
CA ALA A 453 1.60 23.01 11.64
C ALA A 453 0.74 22.76 10.39
N ALA A 454 0.91 21.61 9.74
CA ALA A 454 0.08 21.18 8.61
C ALA A 454 -1.38 20.99 9.03
N MET A 455 -1.62 20.29 10.16
CA MET A 455 -2.98 20.15 10.71
C MET A 455 -3.65 21.52 10.97
N ASP A 456 -2.91 22.46 11.54
CA ASP A 456 -3.42 23.83 11.79
C ASP A 456 -3.74 24.57 10.47
N THR A 457 -2.89 24.43 9.45
CA THR A 457 -3.09 25.00 8.11
C THR A 457 -4.36 24.44 7.46
N LEU A 458 -4.59 23.16 7.61
CA LEU A 458 -5.75 22.44 7.04
C LEU A 458 -7.01 22.54 7.93
N GLY A 459 -6.93 23.16 9.09
CA GLY A 459 -8.04 23.32 10.04
C GLY A 459 -8.47 22.02 10.74
N VAL A 460 -7.57 21.05 10.82
CA VAL A 460 -7.80 19.76 11.49
C VAL A 460 -7.64 19.94 13.00
N GLN A 461 -8.64 19.48 13.78
CA GLN A 461 -8.67 19.60 15.24
C GLN A 461 -8.24 18.31 15.92
#